data_643a2e7434263c6d6aa61701da30d726
#
_entry.id   643a2e7434263c6d6aa61701da30d726
#
_cell.length_a   1.000
_cell.length_b   1.000
_cell.length_c   1.000
_cell.angle_alpha   90.00
_cell.angle_beta   90.00
_cell.angle_gamma   90.00
#
_symmetry.space_group_name_H-M   'P 1'
#
loop_
_entity.id
_entity.type
_entity.pdbx_description
1 polymer ?
#
loop_
_entity_poly.entity_id
_entity_poly.type
_entity_poly.pdbx_seq_one_letter_code
_entity_poly.pdbx_strand_id
1 'polypeptide(L)'
;CIRDTIHTDHHAQHHQQPQPQQPQQPLPFDSQSMNPTSSSLPQPRPGMPYRPESELQVEQLWKQRVSKVYRDNTRPFPYTEGYHILLKYATQKYEKADVLRIVRALAIYRPSLIALQMPLSEEDEIFVERAFQRTILEFEKLISFSGTPTVVWRRTCEIALVGAEFCMLTQWSKEDLLGKYIYQFMDKESVLNYWEMFA
;
A
#
# COMPACT_ATOMS: atom_id res chain seq x y z
N CYS A 1 28.33 10.60 44.80
CA CYS A 1 28.28 11.78 45.70
C CYS A 1 28.15 13.00 44.86
N ILE A 2 27.02 13.59 44.86
CA ILE A 2 26.69 15.01 45.14
C ILE A 2 25.18 15.13 44.91
N ARG A 3 24.49 15.35 46.00
CA ARG A 3 23.14 15.92 46.11
C ARG A 3 23.21 17.39 45.80
N ASP A 4 22.11 17.95 45.31
CA ASP A 4 21.49 19.22 45.78
C ASP A 4 20.53 19.67 44.68
N THR A 5 19.36 19.84 44.98
CA THR A 5 18.54 20.83 45.70
C THR A 5 17.53 21.44 44.72
N ILE A 6 16.29 21.02 44.94
CA ILE A 6 15.07 21.49 44.28
C ILE A 6 14.72 22.88 44.87
N HIS A 7 14.50 23.84 43.98
CA HIS A 7 13.81 25.09 44.35
C HIS A 7 12.46 25.15 43.64
N THR A 8 11.42 25.05 44.43
CA THR A 8 10.02 25.19 44.03
C THR A 8 9.64 26.66 44.08
N ASP A 9 9.25 27.22 42.91
CA ASP A 9 8.50 28.48 42.87
C ASP A 9 7.08 28.19 42.35
N HIS A 10 6.12 28.38 43.24
CA HIS A 10 4.69 28.41 42.97
C HIS A 10 4.29 29.73 42.34
N HIS A 11 3.93 29.75 41.06
CA HIS A 11 3.12 30.82 40.49
C HIS A 11 1.73 30.29 40.16
N ALA A 12 0.79 30.75 41.00
CA ALA A 12 -0.65 30.56 40.80
C ALA A 12 -1.11 31.40 39.60
N GLN A 13 -1.56 30.80 38.54
CA GLN A 13 -2.30 31.45 37.46
C GLN A 13 -3.78 31.16 37.59
N HIS A 14 -4.56 32.22 37.76
CA HIS A 14 -6.01 32.27 37.77
C HIS A 14 -6.59 31.69 36.45
N HIS A 15 -7.35 30.61 36.54
CA HIS A 15 -8.24 30.16 35.49
C HIS A 15 -9.50 31.02 35.46
N GLN A 16 -9.64 31.85 34.44
CA GLN A 16 -10.91 32.46 34.03
C GLN A 16 -11.68 31.44 33.18
N GLN A 17 -12.87 31.08 33.64
CA GLN A 17 -13.84 30.26 32.89
C GLN A 17 -14.42 31.06 31.75
N PRO A 18 -14.61 30.49 30.54
CA PRO A 18 -15.36 31.12 29.46
C PRO A 18 -16.87 30.96 29.74
N GLN A 19 -17.57 32.10 29.64
CA GLN A 19 -19.03 32.17 29.71
C GLN A 19 -19.68 31.51 28.49
N PRO A 20 -20.87 30.87 28.62
CA PRO A 20 -21.61 30.32 27.51
C PRO A 20 -22.26 31.39 26.64
N GLN A 21 -22.00 31.38 25.35
CA GLN A 21 -22.65 32.22 24.36
C GLN A 21 -24.06 31.71 24.08
N GLN A 22 -25.04 32.62 24.11
CA GLN A 22 -26.43 32.37 23.76
C GLN A 22 -26.59 32.12 22.26
N PRO A 23 -27.57 31.29 21.82
CA PRO A 23 -27.80 31.04 20.42
C PRO A 23 -28.47 32.24 19.73
N GLN A 24 -27.85 32.70 18.66
CA GLN A 24 -28.42 33.74 17.79
C GLN A 24 -29.55 33.16 16.94
N GLN A 25 -30.68 33.84 16.91
CA GLN A 25 -31.85 33.52 16.08
C GLN A 25 -31.55 33.79 14.60
N PRO A 26 -32.06 32.93 13.67
CA PRO A 26 -31.88 33.16 12.23
C PRO A 26 -32.83 34.25 11.72
N LEU A 27 -32.27 35.14 10.88
CA LEU A 27 -33.01 36.16 10.15
C LEU A 27 -33.96 35.54 9.09
N PRO A 28 -35.13 36.16 8.79
CA PRO A 28 -36.07 35.62 7.80
C PRO A 28 -35.55 35.77 6.38
N PHE A 29 -35.62 34.70 5.62
CA PHE A 29 -35.26 34.60 4.20
C PHE A 29 -36.45 35.02 3.34
N ASP A 30 -36.27 36.09 2.57
CA ASP A 30 -37.26 36.60 1.63
C ASP A 30 -37.41 35.67 0.42
N SER A 31 -38.62 35.18 0.22
CA SER A 31 -39.02 34.36 -0.93
C SER A 31 -39.33 35.24 -2.13
N GLN A 32 -38.37 35.44 -3.05
CA GLN A 32 -38.67 35.93 -4.38
C GLN A 32 -38.34 34.91 -5.45
N SER A 33 -39.39 34.54 -6.17
CA SER A 33 -39.51 33.64 -7.32
C SER A 33 -38.36 33.70 -8.33
N MET A 34 -37.75 32.54 -8.59
CA MET A 34 -37.14 32.22 -9.87
C MET A 34 -37.60 30.83 -10.30
N ASN A 35 -38.37 30.77 -11.40
CA ASN A 35 -38.73 29.54 -12.07
C ASN A 35 -37.48 28.83 -12.58
N PRO A 36 -37.23 27.58 -12.22
CA PRO A 36 -36.20 26.79 -12.88
C PRO A 36 -36.84 26.05 -14.06
N THR A 37 -36.26 26.30 -15.23
CA THR A 37 -36.41 25.48 -16.43
C THR A 37 -36.20 24.03 -16.10
N SER A 38 -37.21 23.21 -16.34
CA SER A 38 -37.23 21.78 -16.07
C SER A 38 -36.24 21.03 -16.95
N SER A 39 -35.05 20.73 -16.40
CA SER A 39 -34.26 19.59 -16.86
C SER A 39 -34.69 18.39 -16.00
N SER A 40 -35.45 17.49 -16.57
CA SER A 40 -35.96 16.29 -15.93
C SER A 40 -34.76 15.34 -15.61
N LEU A 41 -34.30 15.37 -14.36
CA LEU A 41 -33.46 14.30 -13.80
C LEU A 41 -34.28 12.99 -13.79
N PRO A 42 -33.70 11.85 -14.17
CA PRO A 42 -34.39 10.56 -14.11
C PRO A 42 -34.84 10.27 -12.68
N GLN A 43 -36.16 10.08 -12.50
CA GLN A 43 -36.74 9.77 -11.19
C GLN A 43 -36.28 8.39 -10.71
N PRO A 44 -35.82 8.25 -9.47
CA PRO A 44 -35.43 6.96 -8.92
C PRO A 44 -36.65 6.04 -8.82
N ARG A 45 -36.49 4.78 -9.21
CA ARG A 45 -37.51 3.74 -9.07
C ARG A 45 -37.83 3.52 -7.59
N PRO A 46 -39.09 3.42 -7.17
CA PRO A 46 -39.49 3.17 -5.78
C PRO A 46 -38.86 1.83 -5.29
N GLY A 47 -38.08 1.88 -4.22
CA GLY A 47 -37.52 0.69 -3.56
C GLY A 47 -36.04 0.44 -3.72
N MET A 48 -35.29 1.21 -4.55
CA MET A 48 -33.83 1.15 -4.56
C MET A 48 -33.22 2.33 -3.80
N PRO A 49 -32.22 2.11 -2.92
CA PRO A 49 -31.51 3.21 -2.29
C PRO A 49 -30.83 4.06 -3.37
N TYR A 50 -31.04 5.38 -3.30
CA TYR A 50 -30.36 6.33 -4.18
C TYR A 50 -28.84 6.20 -3.98
N ARG A 51 -28.12 5.84 -5.04
CA ARG A 51 -26.65 5.80 -5.04
C ARG A 51 -26.15 6.86 -6.02
N PRO A 52 -25.30 7.82 -5.59
CA PRO A 52 -24.79 8.86 -6.47
C PRO A 52 -24.03 8.24 -7.67
N GLU A 53 -24.15 8.88 -8.84
CA GLU A 53 -23.49 8.38 -10.08
C GLU A 53 -21.98 8.20 -9.93
N SER A 54 -21.32 9.03 -9.11
CA SER A 54 -19.90 8.91 -8.78
C SER A 54 -19.55 7.58 -8.09
N GLU A 55 -20.41 7.09 -7.19
CA GLU A 55 -20.20 5.79 -6.53
C GLU A 55 -20.39 4.62 -7.51
N LEU A 56 -21.35 4.72 -8.42
CA LEU A 56 -21.56 3.71 -9.46
C LEU A 56 -20.35 3.62 -10.41
N GLN A 57 -19.77 4.76 -10.78
CA GLN A 57 -18.57 4.80 -11.61
C GLN A 57 -17.37 4.18 -10.90
N VAL A 58 -17.15 4.50 -9.63
CA VAL A 58 -16.08 3.90 -8.82
C VAL A 58 -16.24 2.39 -8.69
N GLU A 59 -17.46 1.91 -8.46
CA GLU A 59 -17.76 0.47 -8.40
C GLU A 59 -17.50 -0.24 -9.74
N GLN A 60 -17.89 0.39 -10.85
CA GLN A 60 -17.62 -0.16 -12.19
C GLN A 60 -16.14 -0.25 -12.50
N LEU A 61 -15.37 0.79 -12.19
CA LEU A 61 -13.92 0.78 -12.35
C LEU A 61 -13.27 -0.31 -11.49
N TRP A 62 -13.73 -0.48 -10.27
CA TRP A 62 -13.26 -1.55 -9.39
C TRP A 62 -13.55 -2.94 -9.97
N LYS A 63 -14.78 -3.18 -10.43
CA LYS A 63 -15.15 -4.44 -11.09
C LYS A 63 -14.31 -4.73 -12.33
N GLN A 64 -14.02 -3.70 -13.12
CA GLN A 64 -13.14 -3.84 -14.30
C GLN A 64 -11.71 -4.22 -13.91
N ARG A 65 -11.14 -3.57 -12.88
CA ARG A 65 -9.79 -3.91 -12.36
C ARG A 65 -9.73 -5.34 -11.83
N VAL A 66 -10.75 -5.76 -11.09
CA VAL A 66 -10.85 -7.15 -10.59
C VAL A 66 -10.97 -8.14 -11.75
N SER A 67 -11.84 -7.89 -12.73
CA SER A 67 -11.99 -8.75 -13.91
C SER A 67 -10.69 -8.85 -14.70
N LYS A 68 -9.93 -7.76 -14.78
CA LYS A 68 -8.60 -7.74 -15.41
C LYS A 68 -7.63 -8.70 -14.72
N VAL A 69 -7.61 -8.75 -13.38
CA VAL A 69 -6.77 -9.69 -12.64
C VAL A 69 -7.01 -11.14 -13.07
N TYR A 70 -8.28 -11.55 -13.19
CA TYR A 70 -8.62 -12.92 -13.59
C TYR A 70 -8.32 -13.23 -15.04
N ARG A 71 -8.42 -12.24 -15.93
CA ARG A 71 -8.15 -12.39 -17.34
C ARG A 71 -6.64 -12.46 -17.64
N ASP A 72 -5.86 -11.60 -16.98
CA ASP A 72 -4.44 -11.42 -17.29
C ASP A 72 -3.56 -12.49 -16.60
N ASN A 73 -3.98 -12.99 -15.42
CA ASN A 73 -3.22 -14.00 -14.68
C ASN A 73 -3.73 -15.41 -15.01
N THR A 74 -3.22 -15.95 -16.11
CA THR A 74 -3.55 -17.30 -16.62
C THR A 74 -2.45 -18.32 -16.41
N ARG A 75 -1.29 -17.90 -15.84
CA ARG A 75 -0.13 -18.75 -15.59
C ARG A 75 0.41 -18.52 -14.18
N PRO A 76 1.09 -19.50 -13.58
CA PRO A 76 1.82 -19.32 -12.33
C PRO A 76 2.88 -18.24 -12.45
N PHE A 77 3.18 -17.55 -11.33
CA PHE A 77 4.28 -16.60 -11.30
C PHE A 77 5.63 -17.33 -11.24
N PRO A 78 6.61 -16.98 -12.13
CA PRO A 78 7.87 -17.72 -12.25
C PRO A 78 8.88 -17.34 -11.15
N TYR A 79 8.62 -17.72 -9.90
CA TYR A 79 9.51 -17.39 -8.76
C TYR A 79 10.96 -17.87 -8.94
N THR A 80 11.17 -19.00 -9.64
CA THR A 80 12.51 -19.54 -9.89
C THR A 80 13.38 -18.58 -10.69
N GLU A 81 12.81 -17.91 -11.69
CA GLU A 81 13.52 -16.92 -12.51
C GLU A 81 13.98 -15.73 -11.68
N GLY A 82 13.14 -15.23 -10.76
CA GLY A 82 13.48 -14.13 -9.88
C GLY A 82 14.70 -14.41 -8.99
N TYR A 83 14.85 -15.64 -8.50
CA TYR A 83 16.04 -16.04 -7.74
C TYR A 83 17.29 -16.16 -8.60
N HIS A 84 17.17 -16.62 -9.86
CA HIS A 84 18.30 -16.64 -10.80
C HIS A 84 18.77 -15.21 -11.13
N ILE A 85 17.84 -14.28 -11.32
CA ILE A 85 18.14 -12.86 -11.57
C ILE A 85 18.85 -12.26 -10.34
N LEU A 86 18.39 -12.55 -9.12
CA LEU A 86 19.02 -12.11 -7.90
C LEU A 86 20.48 -12.59 -7.81
N LEU A 87 20.72 -13.88 -8.01
CA LEU A 87 22.08 -14.43 -7.93
C LEU A 87 22.99 -13.87 -9.02
N LYS A 88 22.48 -13.70 -10.23
CA LYS A 88 23.21 -13.05 -11.32
C LYS A 88 23.58 -11.62 -10.98
N TYR A 89 22.65 -10.84 -10.45
CA TYR A 89 22.90 -9.47 -10.01
C TYR A 89 23.95 -9.43 -8.88
N ALA A 90 23.76 -10.26 -7.85
CA ALA A 90 24.67 -10.30 -6.71
C ALA A 90 26.11 -10.68 -7.13
N THR A 91 26.29 -11.68 -8.00
CA THR A 91 27.61 -12.10 -8.48
C THR A 91 28.31 -11.05 -9.34
N GLN A 92 27.54 -10.18 -10.00
CA GLN A 92 28.10 -9.07 -10.80
C GLN A 92 28.48 -7.86 -9.96
N LYS A 93 27.76 -7.62 -8.86
CA LYS A 93 27.86 -6.36 -8.10
C LYS A 93 28.58 -6.50 -6.76
N TYR A 94 28.59 -7.69 -6.14
CA TYR A 94 29.10 -7.92 -4.81
C TYR A 94 30.31 -8.85 -4.80
N GLU A 95 31.09 -8.78 -3.73
CA GLU A 95 32.22 -9.69 -3.51
C GLU A 95 31.73 -11.11 -3.21
N LYS A 96 32.58 -12.09 -3.46
CA LYS A 96 32.27 -13.51 -3.24
C LYS A 96 31.79 -13.82 -1.82
N ALA A 97 32.34 -13.16 -0.81
CA ALA A 97 31.93 -13.33 0.58
C ALA A 97 30.50 -12.87 0.82
N ASP A 98 30.11 -11.72 0.25
CA ASP A 98 28.76 -11.17 0.35
C ASP A 98 27.73 -12.04 -0.39
N VAL A 99 28.10 -12.53 -1.58
CA VAL A 99 27.24 -13.47 -2.33
C VAL A 99 26.98 -14.73 -1.51
N LEU A 100 28.00 -15.25 -0.80
CA LEU A 100 27.84 -16.43 0.06
C LEU A 100 26.89 -16.17 1.24
N ARG A 101 26.85 -14.97 1.79
CA ARG A 101 25.87 -14.56 2.82
C ARG A 101 24.43 -14.69 2.27
N ILE A 102 24.17 -14.14 1.08
CA ILE A 102 22.86 -14.25 0.41
C ILE A 102 22.50 -15.72 0.11
N VAL A 103 23.44 -16.50 -0.43
CA VAL A 103 23.19 -17.93 -0.75
C VAL A 103 22.88 -18.74 0.51
N ARG A 104 23.55 -18.47 1.63
CA ARG A 104 23.25 -19.13 2.92
C ARG A 104 21.83 -18.79 3.39
N ALA A 105 21.45 -17.52 3.35
CA ALA A 105 20.10 -17.09 3.69
C ALA A 105 19.05 -17.80 2.82
N LEU A 106 19.25 -17.83 1.50
CA LEU A 106 18.39 -18.54 0.57
C LEU A 106 18.29 -20.04 0.88
N ALA A 107 19.39 -20.67 1.29
CA ALA A 107 19.42 -22.09 1.64
C ALA A 107 18.60 -22.40 2.91
N ILE A 108 18.42 -21.43 3.80
CA ILE A 108 17.64 -21.60 5.04
C ILE A 108 16.13 -21.50 4.75
N TYR A 109 15.66 -20.44 4.10
CA TYR A 109 14.22 -20.20 4.01
C TYR A 109 13.55 -20.82 2.77
N ARG A 110 14.27 -20.98 1.64
CA ARG A 110 13.68 -21.55 0.41
C ARG A 110 13.12 -22.96 0.56
N PRO A 111 13.73 -23.90 1.28
CA PRO A 111 13.17 -25.23 1.47
C PRO A 111 11.75 -25.22 2.02
N SER A 112 11.45 -24.36 2.99
CA SER A 112 10.11 -24.21 3.57
C SER A 112 9.09 -23.72 2.53
N LEU A 113 9.47 -22.78 1.68
CA LEU A 113 8.60 -22.27 0.60
C LEU A 113 8.37 -23.32 -0.48
N ILE A 114 9.39 -24.09 -0.84
CA ILE A 114 9.28 -25.21 -1.79
C ILE A 114 8.35 -26.28 -1.24
N ALA A 115 8.49 -26.65 0.05
CA ALA A 115 7.63 -27.63 0.69
C ALA A 115 6.15 -27.22 0.68
N LEU A 116 5.84 -25.93 0.84
CA LEU A 116 4.48 -25.40 0.73
C LEU A 116 3.95 -25.41 -0.71
N GLN A 117 4.81 -25.27 -1.69
CA GLN A 117 4.44 -25.25 -3.10
C GLN A 117 4.29 -26.65 -3.71
N MET A 118 5.06 -27.64 -3.25
CA MET A 118 5.06 -29.00 -3.78
C MET A 118 3.67 -29.69 -3.91
N PRO A 119 2.72 -29.51 -2.97
CA PRO A 119 1.40 -30.13 -3.10
C PRO A 119 0.44 -29.37 -4.03
N LEU A 120 0.81 -28.18 -4.51
CA LEU A 120 -0.06 -27.34 -5.33
C LEU A 120 -0.05 -27.82 -6.79
N SER A 121 -1.23 -27.90 -7.39
CA SER A 121 -1.38 -28.03 -8.83
C SER A 121 -1.10 -26.70 -9.54
N GLU A 122 -0.93 -26.74 -10.86
CA GLU A 122 -0.79 -25.51 -11.66
C GLU A 122 -1.99 -24.58 -11.48
N GLU A 123 -3.21 -25.13 -11.37
CA GLU A 123 -4.42 -24.36 -11.13
C GLU A 123 -4.42 -23.67 -9.76
N ASP A 124 -3.90 -24.35 -8.73
CA ASP A 124 -3.75 -23.78 -7.39
C ASP A 124 -2.72 -22.65 -7.40
N GLU A 125 -1.60 -22.80 -8.11
CA GLU A 125 -0.60 -21.74 -8.24
C GLU A 125 -1.16 -20.52 -8.97
N ILE A 126 -1.96 -20.70 -10.02
CA ILE A 126 -2.68 -19.61 -10.70
C ILE A 126 -3.67 -18.95 -9.75
N PHE A 127 -4.39 -19.74 -8.95
CA PHE A 127 -5.32 -19.20 -7.95
C PHE A 127 -4.59 -18.35 -6.92
N VAL A 128 -3.46 -18.82 -6.40
CA VAL A 128 -2.61 -18.04 -5.45
C VAL A 128 -2.13 -16.74 -6.09
N GLU A 129 -1.70 -16.76 -7.36
CA GLU A 129 -1.29 -15.53 -8.06
C GLU A 129 -2.47 -14.55 -8.22
N ARG A 130 -3.65 -15.03 -8.58
CA ARG A 130 -4.86 -14.20 -8.66
C ARG A 130 -5.24 -13.61 -7.31
N ALA A 131 -5.13 -14.40 -6.23
CA ALA A 131 -5.36 -13.94 -4.87
C ALA A 131 -4.36 -12.85 -4.48
N PHE A 132 -3.08 -13.03 -4.79
CA PHE A 132 -2.04 -12.01 -4.58
C PHE A 132 -2.36 -10.71 -5.32
N GLN A 133 -2.68 -10.77 -6.61
CA GLN A 133 -3.02 -9.59 -7.41
C GLN A 133 -4.29 -8.89 -6.91
N ARG A 134 -5.28 -9.62 -6.43
CA ARG A 134 -6.46 -9.07 -5.76
C ARG A 134 -6.07 -8.31 -4.49
N THR A 135 -5.23 -8.92 -3.67
CA THR A 135 -4.73 -8.29 -2.44
C THR A 135 -3.97 -7.01 -2.75
N ILE A 136 -3.14 -6.98 -3.79
CA ILE A 136 -2.44 -5.77 -4.24
C ILE A 136 -3.42 -4.64 -4.59
N LEU A 137 -4.54 -4.93 -5.26
CA LEU A 137 -5.56 -3.91 -5.55
C LEU A 137 -6.18 -3.32 -4.27
N GLU A 138 -6.44 -4.17 -3.27
CA GLU A 138 -7.00 -3.73 -1.99
C GLU A 138 -5.98 -2.93 -1.17
N PHE A 139 -4.71 -3.36 -1.17
CA PHE A 139 -3.60 -2.63 -0.55
C PHE A 139 -3.37 -1.27 -1.19
N GLU A 140 -3.45 -1.15 -2.52
CA GLU A 140 -3.32 0.14 -3.21
C GLU A 140 -4.36 1.14 -2.70
N LYS A 141 -5.60 0.68 -2.54
CA LYS A 141 -6.67 1.49 -1.96
C LYS A 141 -6.39 1.87 -0.50
N LEU A 142 -5.95 0.91 0.31
CA LEU A 142 -5.63 1.15 1.72
C LEU A 142 -4.49 2.16 1.88
N ILE A 143 -3.42 2.01 1.11
CA ILE A 143 -2.25 2.90 1.13
C ILE A 143 -2.65 4.33 0.74
N SER A 144 -3.54 4.50 -0.24
CA SER A 144 -4.02 5.82 -0.66
C SER A 144 -4.76 6.58 0.45
N PHE A 145 -5.27 5.89 1.46
CA PHE A 145 -5.90 6.54 2.63
C PHE A 145 -4.94 6.77 3.79
N SER A 146 -3.87 5.97 3.90
CA SER A 146 -2.96 6.05 5.05
C SER A 146 -1.96 7.20 4.96
N GLY A 147 -1.64 7.68 3.74
CA GLY A 147 -0.62 8.71 3.52
C GLY A 147 0.79 8.28 3.94
N THR A 148 1.01 6.97 4.14
CA THR A 148 2.30 6.42 4.59
C THR A 148 3.15 5.99 3.40
N PRO A 149 4.44 6.41 3.32
CA PRO A 149 5.34 5.94 2.29
C PRO A 149 5.45 4.41 2.31
N THR A 150 4.89 3.75 1.29
CA THR A 150 4.77 2.30 1.25
C THR A 150 5.20 1.75 -0.11
N VAL A 151 5.98 0.68 -0.08
CA VAL A 151 6.32 -0.15 -1.23
C VAL A 151 6.12 -1.62 -0.88
N VAL A 152 5.57 -2.40 -1.80
CA VAL A 152 5.33 -3.83 -1.62
C VAL A 152 6.06 -4.59 -2.71
N TRP A 153 6.78 -5.63 -2.33
CA TRP A 153 7.50 -6.49 -3.25
C TRP A 153 7.28 -7.96 -2.96
N ARG A 154 7.49 -8.78 -3.96
CA ARG A 154 7.39 -10.25 -3.86
C ARG A 154 8.58 -10.84 -3.10
N ARG A 155 8.49 -12.11 -2.69
CA ARG A 155 9.61 -12.84 -2.05
C ARG A 155 10.90 -12.88 -2.88
N THR A 156 10.81 -12.63 -4.19
CA THR A 156 11.94 -12.48 -5.12
C THR A 156 12.44 -11.04 -5.23
N CYS A 157 11.92 -10.15 -4.38
CA CYS A 157 12.23 -8.72 -4.37
C CYS A 157 11.66 -7.92 -5.55
N GLU A 158 10.84 -8.48 -6.43
CA GLU A 158 10.18 -7.75 -7.49
C GLU A 158 9.08 -6.84 -6.93
N ILE A 159 9.14 -5.57 -7.24
CA ILE A 159 8.21 -4.55 -6.75
C ILE A 159 6.86 -4.71 -7.43
N ALA A 160 5.81 -4.96 -6.63
CA ALA A 160 4.45 -5.18 -7.08
C ALA A 160 3.54 -3.97 -6.87
N LEU A 161 3.84 -3.10 -5.89
CA LEU A 161 3.05 -1.92 -5.58
C LEU A 161 3.93 -0.82 -5.01
N VAL A 162 3.66 0.42 -5.42
CA VAL A 162 4.34 1.62 -4.93
C VAL A 162 3.29 2.68 -4.59
N GLY A 163 3.30 3.20 -3.37
CA GLY A 163 2.48 4.32 -2.93
C GLY A 163 3.02 5.66 -3.45
N ALA A 164 2.13 6.64 -3.62
CA ALA A 164 2.50 7.97 -4.09
C ALA A 164 3.50 8.66 -3.14
N GLU A 165 3.30 8.49 -1.83
CA GLU A 165 4.14 9.05 -0.78
C GLU A 165 5.57 8.48 -0.83
N PHE A 166 5.72 7.19 -1.19
CA PHE A 166 7.03 6.59 -1.40
C PHE A 166 7.75 7.22 -2.60
N CYS A 167 7.03 7.44 -3.72
CA CYS A 167 7.58 8.13 -4.88
C CYS A 167 8.00 9.57 -4.54
N MET A 168 7.17 10.31 -3.77
CA MET A 168 7.51 11.67 -3.35
C MET A 168 8.74 11.71 -2.43
N LEU A 169 8.87 10.74 -1.53
CA LEU A 169 10.00 10.66 -0.60
C LEU A 169 11.31 10.31 -1.32
N THR A 170 11.26 9.35 -2.23
CA THR A 170 12.45 8.82 -2.91
C THR A 170 12.79 9.53 -4.22
N GLN A 171 11.87 10.35 -4.75
CA GLN A 171 11.98 11.03 -6.06
C GLN A 171 12.02 10.07 -7.27
N TRP A 172 11.71 8.78 -7.07
CA TRP A 172 11.56 7.81 -8.15
C TRP A 172 10.12 7.81 -8.68
N SER A 173 9.93 7.68 -9.98
CA SER A 173 8.60 7.52 -10.54
C SER A 173 8.04 6.11 -10.29
N LYS A 174 6.71 5.98 -10.30
CA LYS A 174 6.06 4.67 -10.16
C LYS A 174 6.47 3.71 -11.29
N GLU A 175 6.64 4.23 -12.49
CA GLU A 175 7.03 3.51 -13.69
C GLU A 175 8.48 3.00 -13.62
N ASP A 176 9.34 3.75 -12.95
CA ASP A 176 10.75 3.38 -12.75
C ASP A 176 10.93 2.27 -11.70
N LEU A 177 9.96 2.12 -10.81
CA LEU A 177 10.02 1.16 -9.69
C LEU A 177 9.26 -0.13 -9.98
N LEU A 178 8.04 -0.07 -10.54
CA LEU A 178 7.20 -1.24 -10.76
C LEU A 178 7.89 -2.28 -11.65
N GLY A 179 7.82 -3.55 -11.23
CA GLY A 179 8.44 -4.68 -11.93
C GLY A 179 9.96 -4.72 -11.85
N LYS A 180 10.61 -3.74 -11.21
CA LYS A 180 12.04 -3.78 -10.88
C LYS A 180 12.25 -4.47 -9.53
N TYR A 181 13.51 -4.76 -9.21
CA TYR A 181 13.85 -5.44 -7.96
C TYR A 181 14.30 -4.43 -6.91
N ILE A 182 13.69 -4.46 -5.72
CA ILE A 182 13.96 -3.48 -4.66
C ILE A 182 15.44 -3.42 -4.26
N TYR A 183 16.18 -4.53 -4.33
CA TYR A 183 17.63 -4.54 -4.04
C TYR A 183 18.46 -3.69 -5.00
N GLN A 184 17.93 -3.27 -6.16
CA GLN A 184 18.61 -2.36 -7.08
C GLN A 184 18.63 -0.92 -6.55
N PHE A 185 17.72 -0.59 -5.65
CA PHE A 185 17.51 0.74 -5.06
C PHE A 185 18.01 0.83 -3.62
N MET A 186 18.57 -0.26 -3.08
CA MET A 186 19.13 -0.34 -1.74
C MET A 186 20.67 -0.33 -1.79
N ASP A 187 21.30 0.15 -0.73
CA ASP A 187 22.74 0.00 -0.54
C ASP A 187 23.11 -1.46 -0.25
N LYS A 188 24.40 -1.79 -0.44
CA LYS A 188 24.90 -3.17 -0.29
C LYS A 188 24.60 -3.75 1.09
N GLU A 189 24.89 -2.99 2.16
CA GLU A 189 24.73 -3.48 3.52
C GLU A 189 23.26 -3.75 3.86
N SER A 190 22.36 -2.89 3.43
CA SER A 190 20.92 -3.09 3.59
C SER A 190 20.41 -4.33 2.86
N VAL A 191 20.92 -4.62 1.66
CA VAL A 191 20.57 -5.86 0.93
C VAL A 191 21.05 -7.09 1.68
N LEU A 192 22.28 -7.09 2.17
CA LEU A 192 22.83 -8.23 2.91
C LEU A 192 22.06 -8.48 4.21
N ASN A 193 21.82 -7.43 4.99
CA ASN A 193 21.04 -7.50 6.22
C ASN A 193 19.60 -7.96 5.97
N TYR A 194 18.97 -7.48 4.90
CA TYR A 194 17.61 -7.94 4.52
C TYR A 194 17.56 -9.46 4.35
N TRP A 195 18.50 -10.04 3.58
CA TRP A 195 18.51 -11.48 3.34
C TRP A 195 18.82 -12.28 4.60
N GLU A 196 19.74 -11.81 5.44
CA GLU A 196 20.08 -12.48 6.71
C GLU A 196 18.94 -12.41 7.74
N MET A 197 18.20 -11.30 7.79
CA MET A 197 17.03 -11.17 8.66
C MET A 197 15.83 -11.99 8.16
N PHE A 198 15.76 -12.26 6.86
CA PHE A 198 14.67 -13.03 6.26
C PHE A 198 14.88 -14.54 6.45
N ALA A 199 16.11 -15.00 6.70
CA ALA A 199 16.49 -16.40 6.91
C ALA A 199 16.32 -16.85 8.36
#